data_84bc7004c66a9691db6523fab9c07394
#
_entry.id   84bc7004c66a9691db6523fab9c07394
#
_cell.length_a   1.000
_cell.length_b   1.000
_cell.length_c   1.000
_cell.angle_alpha   90.00
_cell.angle_beta   90.00
_cell.angle_gamma   90.00
#
_symmetry.space_group_name_H-M   'P 1'
#
loop_
_entity.id
_entity.type
_entity.pdbx_description
1 polymer ?
#
loop_
_entity_poly.entity_id
_entity_poly.type
_entity_poly.pdbx_seq_one_letter_code
_entity_poly.pdbx_strand_id
1 'polypeptide(L)'
;MSASVGPTAPAPASPAPRWGVQASIFQLRQPAFWLFVALLGIGGYLFVDEQSLMSQLPQALTVSWALVLIYAVPVFLIVYRLDLFEREPAQLLIAALLWGGIIATSLAAQANDAWLSIMSKVAPLDMTAQWGPALVGPGVEETLKLMGVVTLFLIVPAEFDGVMDGFVYGALVGLGFTVVEDVSYFIHAAVAIAGAGDQVGPVVDTFLVRVVGGGLYSHVLFTGITGIGFAYLVTRPKAARTKGLLGFGACLVAGVAAHATWNSPWMQSVLETAGADKPSTLQWIEYGALKGLPFLILLVLLVLFATRSEEKSFQAIVAGEPDPMVITDAEITSLRSLIARRSARSAAGRLRGPKGSKLTGQLQAAQIEYAMIRSRVDSVTDPALDAQRLKIHGIREQLGAVPFLPSSAPRVGAPAPVNAPAPPVAATPVAATPGAAPVATPVEAATAAIAAPAETAVTPAVEPAVIRSEAVEPAVVPAEAAVAEPEPEPAVVPAAPPAALPAAPAWAPTHLVPPGGMAAWDAPDPSRPPIYNLPEHLELVVESRTGAWALVRAVNGWRGWVDGRWLVDRT
;
A
#
# COMPACT_ATOMS: atom_id res chain seq x y z
N MET A 1 -3.37 -26.25 58.07
CA MET A 1 -3.37 -24.83 57.77
C MET A 1 -3.39 -24.67 56.25
N SER A 2 -4.57 -24.55 55.64
CA SER A 2 -4.73 -24.29 54.21
C SER A 2 -4.76 -22.78 54.02
N ALA A 3 -3.77 -22.24 53.31
CA ALA A 3 -3.75 -20.84 52.91
C ALA A 3 -4.75 -20.63 51.77
N SER A 4 -5.79 -19.85 52.02
CA SER A 4 -6.71 -19.37 50.97
C SER A 4 -5.98 -18.38 50.06
N VAL A 5 -5.77 -18.75 48.80
CA VAL A 5 -5.33 -17.83 47.77
C VAL A 5 -6.52 -16.89 47.49
N GLY A 6 -6.38 -15.64 47.87
CA GLY A 6 -7.33 -14.58 47.55
C GLY A 6 -7.40 -14.35 46.04
N PRO A 7 -8.51 -13.81 45.52
CA PRO A 7 -8.67 -13.54 44.09
C PRO A 7 -7.60 -12.55 43.65
N THR A 8 -6.81 -12.97 42.65
CA THR A 8 -5.86 -12.11 41.96
C THR A 8 -6.60 -10.92 41.36
N ALA A 9 -6.17 -9.71 41.71
CA ALA A 9 -6.69 -8.48 41.09
C ALA A 9 -6.60 -8.57 39.57
N PRO A 10 -7.63 -8.12 38.82
CA PRO A 10 -7.58 -8.11 37.38
C PRO A 10 -6.35 -7.29 36.91
N ALA A 11 -5.62 -7.85 35.97
CA ALA A 11 -4.48 -7.16 35.37
C ALA A 11 -4.92 -5.76 34.88
N PRO A 12 -4.09 -4.71 35.07
CA PRO A 12 -4.45 -3.38 34.62
C PRO A 12 -4.78 -3.44 33.12
N ALA A 13 -5.93 -2.91 32.74
CA ALA A 13 -6.33 -2.77 31.36
C ALA A 13 -5.22 -2.04 30.59
N SER A 14 -4.86 -2.54 29.42
CA SER A 14 -3.92 -1.83 28.53
C SER A 14 -4.39 -0.38 28.39
N PRO A 15 -3.46 0.62 28.44
CA PRO A 15 -3.86 2.00 28.24
C PRO A 15 -4.62 2.10 26.91
N ALA A 16 -5.75 2.83 26.94
CA ALA A 16 -6.54 3.08 25.74
C ALA A 16 -5.67 3.77 24.68
N PRO A 17 -5.88 3.49 23.37
CA PRO A 17 -5.16 4.19 22.32
C PRO A 17 -5.36 5.71 22.45
N ARG A 18 -4.34 6.48 22.15
CA ARG A 18 -4.38 7.95 22.19
C ARG A 18 -4.67 8.47 20.80
N TRP A 19 -5.91 8.66 20.48
CA TRP A 19 -6.38 9.11 19.17
C TRP A 19 -6.13 10.59 18.88
N GLY A 20 -5.90 10.93 17.61
CA GLY A 20 -5.88 12.30 17.12
C GLY A 20 -4.68 13.11 17.58
N VAL A 21 -3.50 12.52 17.66
CA VAL A 21 -2.26 13.20 18.10
C VAL A 21 -1.87 14.32 17.13
N GLN A 22 -2.19 14.20 15.82
CA GLN A 22 -1.89 15.18 14.76
C GLN A 22 -0.41 15.58 14.74
N ALA A 23 0.48 14.57 14.77
CA ALA A 23 1.90 14.78 14.77
C ALA A 23 2.40 15.34 13.44
N SER A 24 3.36 16.25 13.50
CA SER A 24 4.02 16.77 12.31
C SER A 24 5.07 15.79 11.78
N ILE A 25 5.18 15.64 10.46
CA ILE A 25 6.28 14.90 9.82
C ILE A 25 7.67 15.51 10.11
N PHE A 26 7.73 16.81 10.41
CA PHE A 26 9.00 17.53 10.64
C PHE A 26 9.64 17.17 11.98
N GLN A 27 9.97 15.90 12.16
CA GLN A 27 10.62 15.35 13.34
C GLN A 27 12.15 15.40 13.18
N LEU A 28 12.75 16.60 13.24
CA LEU A 28 14.18 16.83 12.97
C LEU A 28 15.14 16.01 13.85
N ARG A 29 14.66 15.49 14.98
CA ARG A 29 15.45 14.65 15.90
C ARG A 29 15.37 13.16 15.54
N GLN A 30 14.46 12.76 14.65
CA GLN A 30 14.30 11.37 14.23
C GLN A 30 15.21 11.08 13.03
N PRO A 31 16.11 10.09 13.11
CA PRO A 31 16.95 9.71 11.96
C PRO A 31 16.14 9.30 10.74
N ALA A 32 14.97 8.66 10.94
CA ALA A 32 14.08 8.26 9.86
C ALA A 32 13.55 9.44 9.03
N PHE A 33 13.40 10.63 9.63
CA PHE A 33 13.04 11.83 8.89
C PHE A 33 14.14 12.23 7.89
N TRP A 34 15.39 12.19 8.29
CA TRP A 34 16.51 12.51 7.39
C TRP A 34 16.74 11.45 6.34
N LEU A 35 16.49 10.16 6.68
CA LEU A 35 16.47 9.09 5.68
C LEU A 35 15.39 9.35 4.63
N PHE A 36 14.17 9.72 5.04
CA PHE A 36 13.09 10.09 4.12
C PHE A 36 13.51 11.25 3.21
N VAL A 37 14.09 12.32 3.76
CA VAL A 37 14.55 13.49 2.99
C VAL A 37 15.65 13.11 1.99
N ALA A 38 16.64 12.31 2.43
CA ALA A 38 17.72 11.85 1.55
C ALA A 38 17.20 10.99 0.40
N LEU A 39 16.32 10.01 0.70
CA LEU A 39 15.73 9.16 -0.32
C LEU A 39 14.79 9.93 -1.25
N LEU A 40 14.08 10.95 -0.75
CA LEU A 40 13.28 11.83 -1.58
C LEU A 40 14.15 12.64 -2.55
N GLY A 41 15.32 13.08 -2.11
CA GLY A 41 16.31 13.74 -2.98
C GLY A 41 16.84 12.81 -4.07
N ILE A 42 17.23 11.59 -3.70
CA ILE A 42 17.73 10.57 -4.65
C ILE A 42 16.63 10.16 -5.63
N GLY A 43 15.46 9.77 -5.12
CA GLY A 43 14.33 9.36 -5.95
C GLY A 43 13.85 10.52 -6.84
N GLY A 44 13.84 11.75 -6.30
CA GLY A 44 13.50 12.95 -7.08
C GLY A 44 14.47 13.22 -8.23
N TYR A 45 15.76 13.00 -8.03
CA TYR A 45 16.74 13.09 -9.11
C TYR A 45 16.46 12.05 -10.21
N LEU A 46 16.28 10.79 -9.84
CA LEU A 46 15.96 9.72 -10.79
C LEU A 46 14.63 9.95 -11.52
N PHE A 47 13.63 10.44 -10.78
CA PHE A 47 12.33 10.78 -11.34
C PHE A 47 12.41 11.89 -12.39
N VAL A 48 13.16 12.96 -12.11
CA VAL A 48 13.35 14.08 -13.07
C VAL A 48 14.12 13.62 -14.31
N ASP A 49 15.11 12.76 -14.13
CA ASP A 49 15.87 12.19 -15.26
C ASP A 49 14.95 11.38 -16.18
N GLU A 50 14.13 10.49 -15.64
CA GLU A 50 13.12 9.74 -16.39
C GLU A 50 12.10 10.65 -17.07
N GLN A 51 11.54 11.65 -16.35
CA GLN A 51 10.58 12.61 -16.93
C GLN A 51 11.20 13.46 -18.05
N SER A 52 12.50 13.74 -18.00
CA SER A 52 13.19 14.48 -19.05
C SER A 52 13.19 13.74 -20.39
N LEU A 53 13.32 12.40 -20.35
CA LEU A 53 13.19 11.55 -21.52
C LEU A 53 11.75 11.53 -22.04
N MET A 54 10.77 11.45 -21.15
CA MET A 54 9.34 11.45 -21.48
C MET A 54 8.86 12.79 -22.04
N SER A 55 9.53 13.91 -21.73
CA SER A 55 9.19 15.25 -22.22
C SER A 55 9.31 15.41 -23.75
N GLN A 56 9.95 14.48 -24.42
CA GLN A 56 10.01 14.43 -25.90
C GLN A 56 8.65 14.12 -26.54
N LEU A 57 7.70 13.58 -25.77
CA LEU A 57 6.33 13.30 -26.20
C LEU A 57 5.31 14.12 -25.39
N PRO A 58 5.24 15.45 -25.59
CA PRO A 58 4.49 16.35 -24.73
C PRO A 58 2.98 16.10 -24.73
N GLN A 59 2.40 15.64 -25.83
CA GLN A 59 0.97 15.30 -25.90
C GLN A 59 0.68 14.03 -25.10
N ALA A 60 1.48 12.98 -25.30
CA ALA A 60 1.36 11.74 -24.52
C ALA A 60 1.52 12.02 -23.03
N LEU A 61 2.52 12.81 -22.62
CA LEU A 61 2.77 13.15 -21.22
C LEU A 61 1.59 13.92 -20.61
N THR A 62 1.07 14.92 -21.30
CA THR A 62 -0.07 15.71 -20.83
C THR A 62 -1.32 14.86 -20.66
N VAL A 63 -1.64 14.01 -21.65
CA VAL A 63 -2.82 13.13 -21.60
C VAL A 63 -2.64 12.06 -20.51
N SER A 64 -1.44 11.50 -20.35
CA SER A 64 -1.14 10.51 -19.29
C SER A 64 -1.43 11.08 -17.91
N TRP A 65 -0.90 12.26 -17.57
CA TRP A 65 -1.16 12.91 -16.30
C TRP A 65 -2.65 13.26 -16.10
N ALA A 66 -3.33 13.70 -17.14
CA ALA A 66 -4.77 13.99 -17.07
C ALA A 66 -5.58 12.73 -16.76
N LEU A 67 -5.32 11.62 -17.46
CA LEU A 67 -6.02 10.35 -17.26
C LEU A 67 -5.76 9.76 -15.88
N VAL A 68 -4.51 9.81 -15.42
CA VAL A 68 -4.14 9.32 -14.09
C VAL A 68 -4.87 10.08 -12.99
N LEU A 69 -4.97 11.42 -13.08
CA LEU A 69 -5.68 12.23 -12.10
C LEU A 69 -7.19 11.94 -12.05
N ILE A 70 -7.80 11.54 -13.16
CA ILE A 70 -9.24 11.20 -13.22
C ILE A 70 -9.58 10.05 -12.26
N TYR A 71 -8.72 9.06 -12.12
CA TYR A 71 -8.98 7.96 -11.20
C TYR A 71 -8.27 8.11 -9.84
N ALA A 72 -7.07 8.69 -9.80
CA ALA A 72 -6.30 8.80 -8.57
C ALA A 72 -6.99 9.67 -7.52
N VAL A 73 -7.60 10.79 -7.94
CA VAL A 73 -8.35 11.67 -7.02
C VAL A 73 -9.55 10.97 -6.39
N PRO A 74 -10.45 10.31 -7.14
CA PRO A 74 -11.49 9.47 -6.54
C PRO A 74 -10.99 8.39 -5.59
N VAL A 75 -9.93 7.67 -5.94
CA VAL A 75 -9.35 6.62 -5.10
C VAL A 75 -8.79 7.22 -3.80
N PHE A 76 -8.03 8.31 -3.89
CA PHE A 76 -7.58 9.07 -2.71
C PHE A 76 -8.75 9.46 -1.79
N LEU A 77 -9.82 10.02 -2.37
CA LEU A 77 -11.00 10.43 -1.61
C LEU A 77 -11.73 9.24 -0.96
N ILE A 78 -11.74 8.07 -1.60
CA ILE A 78 -12.30 6.84 -1.02
C ILE A 78 -11.46 6.43 0.19
N VAL A 79 -10.13 6.26 0.04
CA VAL A 79 -9.21 5.90 1.13
C VAL A 79 -9.35 6.87 2.30
N TYR A 80 -9.27 8.18 2.04
CA TYR A 80 -9.42 9.23 3.04
C TYR A 80 -10.77 9.22 3.78
N ARG A 81 -11.86 8.74 3.14
CA ARG A 81 -13.19 8.66 3.76
C ARG A 81 -13.47 7.33 4.45
N LEU A 82 -12.71 6.29 4.19
CA LEU A 82 -12.84 5.01 4.87
C LEU A 82 -12.37 5.10 6.32
N ASP A 83 -11.45 6.01 6.61
CA ASP A 83 -11.10 6.39 7.96
C ASP A 83 -12.24 7.23 8.58
N LEU A 84 -12.95 6.62 9.50
CA LEU A 84 -14.20 7.17 10.04
C LEU A 84 -14.01 7.96 11.32
N PHE A 85 -13.08 7.55 12.18
CA PHE A 85 -12.99 8.02 13.55
C PHE A 85 -11.82 8.96 13.76
N GLU A 86 -10.73 8.76 13.04
CA GLU A 86 -9.55 9.61 13.07
C GLU A 86 -9.18 10.00 11.64
N ARG A 87 -8.63 11.18 11.46
CA ARG A 87 -8.12 11.61 10.17
C ARG A 87 -6.66 11.88 10.26
N GLU A 88 -5.93 11.19 9.42
CA GLU A 88 -4.50 11.32 9.33
C GLU A 88 -4.07 12.74 8.95
N PRO A 89 -2.95 13.24 9.51
CA PRO A 89 -2.41 14.54 9.16
C PRO A 89 -2.09 14.65 7.68
N ALA A 90 -2.54 15.72 7.01
CA ALA A 90 -2.32 15.92 5.59
C ALA A 90 -0.84 15.81 5.17
N GLN A 91 0.08 16.20 6.05
CA GLN A 91 1.53 16.11 5.80
C GLN A 91 1.99 14.65 5.65
N LEU A 92 1.41 13.72 6.43
CA LEU A 92 1.76 12.30 6.37
C LEU A 92 1.09 11.63 5.17
N LEU A 93 -0.14 12.03 4.80
CA LEU A 93 -0.79 11.56 3.57
C LEU A 93 0.03 11.96 2.33
N ILE A 94 0.52 13.21 2.29
CA ILE A 94 1.40 13.69 1.21
C ILE A 94 2.72 12.92 1.23
N ALA A 95 3.32 12.68 2.39
CA ALA A 95 4.57 11.93 2.51
C ALA A 95 4.41 10.48 2.04
N ALA A 96 3.28 9.83 2.32
CA ALA A 96 2.96 8.49 1.81
C ALA A 96 2.88 8.47 0.27
N LEU A 97 2.17 9.44 -0.33
CA LEU A 97 2.10 9.60 -1.79
C LEU A 97 3.47 9.87 -2.42
N LEU A 98 4.29 10.73 -1.80
CA LEU A 98 5.63 11.04 -2.29
C LEU A 98 6.57 9.84 -2.16
N TRP A 99 6.45 9.06 -1.08
CA TRP A 99 7.23 7.83 -0.96
C TRP A 99 6.90 6.86 -2.10
N GLY A 100 5.61 6.58 -2.31
CA GLY A 100 5.18 5.68 -3.39
C GLY A 100 5.59 6.18 -4.76
N GLY A 101 5.20 7.41 -5.11
CA GLY A 101 5.35 7.94 -6.45
C GLY A 101 6.77 8.38 -6.82
N ILE A 102 7.58 8.79 -5.86
CA ILE A 102 8.94 9.29 -6.15
C ILE A 102 9.99 8.29 -5.68
N ILE A 103 9.97 7.91 -4.39
CA ILE A 103 11.04 7.07 -3.83
C ILE A 103 10.91 5.63 -4.33
N ALA A 104 9.76 5.00 -4.05
CA ALA A 104 9.59 3.58 -4.33
C ALA A 104 9.59 3.29 -5.83
N THR A 105 8.91 4.09 -6.66
CA THR A 105 8.85 3.87 -8.10
C THR A 105 10.22 4.02 -8.74
N SER A 106 10.94 5.12 -8.47
CA SER A 106 12.26 5.34 -9.08
C SER A 106 13.30 4.31 -8.66
N LEU A 107 13.29 3.88 -7.39
CA LEU A 107 14.20 2.82 -6.92
C LEU A 107 13.79 1.44 -7.43
N ALA A 108 12.48 1.17 -7.56
CA ALA A 108 11.97 -0.09 -8.09
C ALA A 108 12.32 -0.26 -9.57
N ALA A 109 12.25 0.78 -10.38
CA ALA A 109 12.66 0.74 -11.78
C ALA A 109 14.10 0.24 -11.91
N GLN A 110 15.04 0.84 -11.19
CA GLN A 110 16.46 0.45 -11.21
C GLN A 110 16.68 -0.99 -10.70
N ALA A 111 15.99 -1.36 -9.61
CA ALA A 111 16.12 -2.68 -9.02
C ALA A 111 15.48 -3.78 -9.89
N ASN A 112 14.33 -3.51 -10.50
CA ASN A 112 13.67 -4.45 -11.40
C ASN A 112 14.53 -4.73 -12.63
N ASP A 113 15.12 -3.69 -13.26
CA ASP A 113 16.00 -3.84 -14.41
C ASP A 113 17.24 -4.69 -14.06
N ALA A 114 17.85 -4.41 -12.91
CA ALA A 114 19.00 -5.19 -12.45
C ALA A 114 18.65 -6.67 -12.22
N TRP A 115 17.53 -6.96 -11.54
CA TRP A 115 17.09 -8.32 -11.26
C TRP A 115 16.65 -9.06 -12.54
N LEU A 116 15.94 -8.40 -13.46
CA LEU A 116 15.57 -8.99 -14.74
C LEU A 116 16.83 -9.29 -15.59
N SER A 117 17.83 -8.41 -15.56
CA SER A 117 19.13 -8.67 -16.18
C SER A 117 19.86 -9.87 -15.58
N ILE A 118 19.78 -10.08 -14.26
CA ILE A 118 20.33 -11.28 -13.62
C ILE A 118 19.52 -12.51 -14.03
N MET A 119 18.19 -12.43 -13.99
CA MET A 119 17.30 -13.53 -14.35
C MET A 119 17.53 -14.00 -15.79
N SER A 120 17.73 -13.07 -16.74
CA SER A 120 18.01 -13.39 -18.16
C SER A 120 19.33 -14.12 -18.38
N LYS A 121 20.25 -14.11 -17.41
CA LYS A 121 21.52 -14.85 -17.46
C LYS A 121 21.44 -16.27 -16.91
N VAL A 122 20.40 -16.57 -16.11
CA VAL A 122 20.26 -17.85 -15.40
C VAL A 122 19.00 -18.63 -15.78
N ALA A 123 18.06 -17.98 -16.46
CA ALA A 123 16.81 -18.57 -16.93
C ALA A 123 16.64 -18.40 -18.44
N PRO A 124 15.84 -19.24 -19.11
CA PRO A 124 15.47 -19.04 -20.52
C PRO A 124 14.86 -17.66 -20.77
N LEU A 125 15.18 -17.05 -21.91
CA LEU A 125 14.74 -15.69 -22.25
C LEU A 125 13.21 -15.57 -22.35
N ASP A 126 12.54 -16.58 -22.90
CA ASP A 126 11.09 -16.67 -22.98
C ASP A 126 10.46 -16.71 -21.57
N MET A 127 11.02 -17.49 -20.66
CA MET A 127 10.58 -17.51 -19.26
C MET A 127 10.81 -16.14 -18.60
N THR A 128 11.97 -15.52 -18.82
CA THR A 128 12.27 -14.20 -18.26
C THR A 128 11.30 -13.14 -18.80
N ALA A 129 11.00 -13.16 -20.10
CA ALA A 129 10.07 -12.22 -20.71
C ALA A 129 8.64 -12.37 -20.19
N GLN A 130 8.16 -13.61 -20.02
CA GLN A 130 6.77 -13.89 -19.63
C GLN A 130 6.56 -13.79 -18.11
N TRP A 131 7.46 -14.37 -17.32
CA TRP A 131 7.30 -14.51 -15.87
C TRP A 131 8.16 -13.54 -15.05
N GLY A 132 9.15 -12.90 -15.67
CA GLY A 132 10.00 -11.93 -14.99
C GLY A 132 9.23 -10.86 -14.22
N PRO A 133 8.25 -10.18 -14.83
CA PRO A 133 7.42 -9.19 -14.13
C PRO A 133 6.69 -9.75 -12.90
N ALA A 134 6.25 -11.00 -12.95
CA ALA A 134 5.53 -11.64 -11.85
C ALA A 134 6.45 -12.16 -10.71
N LEU A 135 7.68 -12.52 -11.04
CA LEU A 135 8.63 -13.10 -10.09
C LEU A 135 9.52 -12.05 -9.43
N VAL A 136 9.91 -11.01 -10.17
CA VAL A 136 10.84 -9.98 -9.71
C VAL A 136 10.09 -8.77 -9.12
N GLY A 137 9.22 -8.16 -9.91
CA GLY A 137 8.54 -6.90 -9.55
C GLY A 137 7.88 -6.94 -8.17
N PRO A 138 7.01 -7.91 -7.87
CA PRO A 138 6.28 -7.94 -6.61
C PRO A 138 7.17 -7.97 -5.36
N GLY A 139 8.27 -8.73 -5.42
CA GLY A 139 9.21 -8.82 -4.31
C GLY A 139 9.96 -7.51 -4.05
N VAL A 140 10.45 -6.88 -5.11
CA VAL A 140 11.16 -5.59 -5.05
C VAL A 140 10.22 -4.47 -4.64
N GLU A 141 9.12 -4.35 -5.35
CA GLU A 141 8.23 -3.20 -5.22
C GLU A 141 7.45 -3.20 -3.91
N GLU A 142 6.85 -4.32 -3.48
CA GLU A 142 6.14 -4.36 -2.21
C GLU A 142 7.08 -4.19 -1.02
N THR A 143 8.36 -4.60 -1.15
CA THR A 143 9.38 -4.31 -0.13
C THR A 143 9.65 -2.81 -0.05
N LEU A 144 9.90 -2.13 -1.17
CA LEU A 144 10.16 -0.68 -1.19
C LEU A 144 8.94 0.12 -0.72
N LYS A 145 7.73 -0.29 -1.09
CA LYS A 145 6.48 0.33 -0.63
C LYS A 145 6.27 0.14 0.87
N LEU A 146 6.49 -1.07 1.39
CA LEU A 146 6.43 -1.35 2.82
C LEU A 146 7.45 -0.52 3.62
N MET A 147 8.67 -0.35 3.10
CA MET A 147 9.66 0.53 3.73
C MET A 147 9.15 1.96 3.91
N GLY A 148 8.24 2.43 3.04
CA GLY A 148 7.56 3.72 3.20
C GLY A 148 6.68 3.77 4.45
N VAL A 149 5.82 2.78 4.60
CA VAL A 149 4.94 2.67 5.77
C VAL A 149 5.77 2.56 7.06
N VAL A 150 6.85 1.74 7.04
CA VAL A 150 7.78 1.60 8.17
C VAL A 150 8.49 2.91 8.49
N THR A 151 8.93 3.65 7.46
CA THR A 151 9.62 4.95 7.66
C THR A 151 8.68 5.98 8.27
N LEU A 152 7.44 6.08 7.81
CA LEU A 152 6.44 6.96 8.42
C LEU A 152 6.19 6.59 9.89
N PHE A 153 6.03 5.30 10.20
CA PHE A 153 5.94 4.83 11.58
C PHE A 153 7.17 5.22 12.42
N LEU A 154 8.38 5.10 11.89
CA LEU A 154 9.60 5.45 12.62
C LEU A 154 9.75 6.97 12.83
N ILE A 155 9.18 7.79 11.94
CA ILE A 155 9.15 9.25 12.11
C ILE A 155 8.12 9.64 13.17
N VAL A 156 6.91 9.08 13.11
CA VAL A 156 5.77 9.46 13.96
C VAL A 156 5.01 8.22 14.48
N PRO A 157 5.62 7.45 15.41
CA PRO A 157 5.00 6.22 15.92
C PRO A 157 3.63 6.43 16.57
N ALA A 158 3.35 7.64 17.06
CA ALA A 158 2.10 7.99 17.74
C ALA A 158 0.89 8.08 16.81
N GLU A 159 1.12 8.18 15.50
CA GLU A 159 0.07 8.20 14.46
C GLU A 159 -0.29 6.79 13.99
N PHE A 160 0.29 5.74 14.58
CA PHE A 160 -0.06 4.34 14.31
C PHE A 160 -0.68 3.75 15.56
N ASP A 161 -1.90 4.14 15.88
CA ASP A 161 -2.62 3.70 17.06
C ASP A 161 -3.76 2.71 16.73
N GLY A 162 -4.13 2.59 15.45
CA GLY A 162 -5.12 1.69 14.88
C GLY A 162 -4.59 0.84 13.73
N VAL A 163 -5.38 -0.14 13.34
CA VAL A 163 -5.08 -0.98 12.16
C VAL A 163 -5.45 -0.23 10.87
N MET A 164 -6.36 0.74 10.95
CA MET A 164 -6.81 1.55 9.81
C MET A 164 -5.69 2.46 9.29
N ASP A 165 -4.85 2.98 10.17
CA ASP A 165 -3.71 3.85 9.80
C ASP A 165 -2.77 3.12 8.84
N GLY A 166 -2.52 1.83 9.10
CA GLY A 166 -1.76 0.99 8.18
C GLY A 166 -2.41 0.82 6.83
N PHE A 167 -3.75 0.73 6.77
CA PHE A 167 -4.47 0.74 5.50
C PHE A 167 -4.32 2.08 4.79
N VAL A 168 -4.55 3.19 5.48
CA VAL A 168 -4.50 4.53 4.88
C VAL A 168 -3.11 4.82 4.32
N TYR A 169 -2.07 4.67 5.14
CA TYR A 169 -0.69 4.92 4.67
C TYR A 169 -0.25 3.93 3.60
N GLY A 170 -0.55 2.62 3.77
CA GLY A 170 -0.22 1.59 2.79
C GLY A 170 -0.92 1.84 1.44
N ALA A 171 -2.22 2.11 1.46
CA ALA A 171 -3.00 2.41 0.26
C ALA A 171 -2.51 3.67 -0.46
N LEU A 172 -2.09 4.72 0.28
CA LEU A 172 -1.58 5.95 -0.32
C LEU A 172 -0.16 5.80 -0.87
N VAL A 173 0.70 5.02 -0.22
CA VAL A 173 1.99 4.62 -0.82
C VAL A 173 1.74 3.85 -2.12
N GLY A 174 0.82 2.88 -2.10
CA GLY A 174 0.41 2.15 -3.31
C GLY A 174 -0.16 3.08 -4.38
N LEU A 175 -1.02 4.04 -4.03
CA LEU A 175 -1.60 5.00 -4.97
C LEU A 175 -0.53 5.89 -5.60
N GLY A 176 0.41 6.41 -4.80
CA GLY A 176 1.53 7.20 -5.31
C GLY A 176 2.34 6.42 -6.34
N PHE A 177 2.63 5.15 -6.05
CA PHE A 177 3.33 4.25 -6.96
C PHE A 177 2.54 4.04 -8.26
N THR A 178 1.26 3.66 -8.18
CA THR A 178 0.37 3.47 -9.34
C THR A 178 0.38 4.68 -10.27
N VAL A 179 0.26 5.90 -9.69
CA VAL A 179 0.20 7.15 -10.46
C VAL A 179 1.41 7.32 -11.36
N VAL A 180 2.61 7.12 -10.84
CA VAL A 180 3.85 7.35 -11.59
C VAL A 180 4.13 6.19 -12.54
N GLU A 181 3.93 4.96 -12.07
CA GLU A 181 4.13 3.78 -12.91
C GLU A 181 3.19 3.77 -14.12
N ASP A 182 1.91 4.10 -13.96
CA ASP A 182 0.97 4.16 -15.08
C ASP A 182 1.36 5.23 -16.11
N VAL A 183 1.84 6.41 -15.66
CA VAL A 183 2.37 7.42 -16.58
C VAL A 183 3.54 6.84 -17.37
N SER A 184 4.49 6.14 -16.72
CA SER A 184 5.60 5.48 -17.42
C SER A 184 5.12 4.47 -18.45
N TYR A 185 4.18 3.59 -18.12
CA TYR A 185 3.60 2.64 -19.07
C TYR A 185 2.90 3.30 -20.26
N PHE A 186 2.15 4.36 -20.02
CA PHE A 186 1.45 5.09 -21.09
C PHE A 186 2.43 5.75 -22.06
N ILE A 187 3.51 6.35 -21.54
CA ILE A 187 4.56 6.95 -22.37
C ILE A 187 5.33 5.89 -23.13
N HIS A 188 5.71 4.77 -22.51
CA HIS A 188 6.40 3.68 -23.20
C HIS A 188 5.55 3.11 -24.35
N ALA A 189 4.22 2.98 -24.16
CA ALA A 189 3.32 2.59 -25.24
C ALA A 189 3.31 3.61 -26.39
N ALA A 190 3.30 4.91 -26.09
CA ALA A 190 3.39 5.96 -27.10
C ALA A 190 4.74 5.94 -27.82
N VAL A 191 5.86 5.72 -27.11
CA VAL A 191 7.20 5.59 -27.69
C VAL A 191 7.29 4.41 -28.65
N ALA A 192 6.71 3.26 -28.29
CA ALA A 192 6.74 2.05 -29.09
C ALA A 192 6.05 2.23 -30.47
N ILE A 193 5.09 3.16 -30.59
CA ILE A 193 4.27 3.41 -31.78
C ILE A 193 4.54 4.81 -32.37
N ALA A 194 5.39 5.63 -31.76
CA ALA A 194 5.59 7.05 -32.10
C ALA A 194 6.03 7.30 -33.58
N GLY A 195 6.53 6.27 -34.28
CA GLY A 195 6.79 6.36 -35.73
C GLY A 195 5.54 6.59 -36.58
N ALA A 196 4.34 6.34 -36.04
CA ALA A 196 3.06 6.56 -36.73
C ALA A 196 2.46 7.96 -36.52
N GLY A 197 3.11 8.85 -35.75
CA GLY A 197 2.68 10.24 -35.54
C GLY A 197 1.55 10.41 -34.49
N ASP A 198 0.92 9.34 -34.04
CA ASP A 198 -0.11 9.37 -33.00
C ASP A 198 0.51 9.14 -31.61
N GLN A 199 0.53 10.19 -30.78
CA GLN A 199 0.99 10.10 -29.40
C GLN A 199 -0.14 9.78 -28.40
N VAL A 200 -1.40 9.97 -28.76
CA VAL A 200 -2.55 9.93 -27.83
C VAL A 200 -3.25 8.57 -27.84
N GLY A 201 -3.44 7.98 -29.02
CA GLY A 201 -4.10 6.68 -29.16
C GLY A 201 -3.51 5.60 -28.26
N PRO A 202 -2.16 5.35 -28.32
CA PRO A 202 -1.51 4.34 -27.48
C PRO A 202 -1.67 4.60 -25.97
N VAL A 203 -1.66 5.86 -25.55
CA VAL A 203 -1.89 6.25 -24.14
C VAL A 203 -3.29 5.86 -23.70
N VAL A 204 -4.32 6.19 -24.52
CA VAL A 204 -5.72 5.86 -24.20
C VAL A 204 -5.95 4.35 -24.19
N ASP A 205 -5.39 3.63 -25.18
CA ASP A 205 -5.51 2.17 -25.25
C ASP A 205 -4.88 1.50 -24.02
N THR A 206 -3.68 1.93 -23.62
CA THR A 206 -3.01 1.41 -22.44
C THR A 206 -3.76 1.75 -21.16
N PHE A 207 -4.33 2.96 -21.06
CA PHE A 207 -5.21 3.34 -19.95
C PHE A 207 -6.44 2.42 -19.86
N LEU A 208 -7.12 2.14 -20.98
CA LEU A 208 -8.28 1.25 -21.00
C LEU A 208 -7.93 -0.17 -20.56
N VAL A 209 -6.79 -0.69 -21.00
CA VAL A 209 -6.32 -2.03 -20.63
C VAL A 209 -5.86 -2.07 -19.17
N ARG A 210 -4.96 -1.18 -18.76
CA ARG A 210 -4.32 -1.22 -17.45
C ARG A 210 -5.22 -0.75 -16.32
N VAL A 211 -5.90 0.38 -16.52
CA VAL A 211 -6.70 1.03 -15.48
C VAL A 211 -8.14 0.53 -15.49
N VAL A 212 -8.84 0.63 -16.64
CA VAL A 212 -10.24 0.18 -16.74
C VAL A 212 -10.33 -1.34 -16.72
N GLY A 213 -9.39 -2.04 -17.35
CA GLY A 213 -9.30 -3.50 -17.36
C GLY A 213 -8.97 -4.15 -16.03
N GLY A 214 -8.81 -3.39 -14.94
CA GLY A 214 -8.67 -3.94 -13.60
C GLY A 214 -7.48 -3.43 -12.79
N GLY A 215 -6.66 -2.52 -13.35
CA GLY A 215 -5.53 -1.92 -12.64
C GLY A 215 -5.90 -0.85 -11.61
N LEU A 216 -7.14 -0.40 -11.58
CA LEU A 216 -7.63 0.73 -10.79
C LEU A 216 -7.33 0.61 -9.28
N TYR A 217 -7.28 -0.61 -8.75
CA TYR A 217 -7.05 -0.88 -7.32
C TYR A 217 -5.76 -1.66 -7.03
N SER A 218 -4.92 -1.93 -8.03
CA SER A 218 -3.80 -2.88 -7.93
C SER A 218 -2.81 -2.58 -6.78
N HIS A 219 -2.01 -1.53 -6.87
CA HIS A 219 -1.03 -1.23 -5.82
C HIS A 219 -1.66 -0.68 -4.54
N VAL A 220 -2.78 0.05 -4.64
CA VAL A 220 -3.60 0.45 -3.48
C VAL A 220 -4.04 -0.77 -2.68
N LEU A 221 -4.46 -1.83 -3.38
CA LEU A 221 -4.87 -3.09 -2.78
C LEU A 221 -3.68 -3.82 -2.16
N PHE A 222 -2.58 -4.01 -2.91
CA PHE A 222 -1.45 -4.84 -2.48
C PHE A 222 -0.79 -4.26 -1.24
N THR A 223 -0.43 -2.98 -1.31
CA THR A 223 0.25 -2.27 -0.22
C THR A 223 -0.72 -1.92 0.90
N GLY A 224 -2.02 -1.73 0.62
CA GLY A 224 -3.05 -1.58 1.64
C GLY A 224 -3.19 -2.81 2.53
N ILE A 225 -3.20 -4.03 1.94
CA ILE A 225 -3.20 -5.30 2.70
C ILE A 225 -1.93 -5.39 3.57
N THR A 226 -0.76 -5.11 3.00
CA THR A 226 0.52 -5.19 3.71
C THR A 226 0.59 -4.17 4.85
N GLY A 227 0.11 -2.94 4.63
CA GLY A 227 0.04 -1.88 5.63
C GLY A 227 -0.86 -2.23 6.81
N ILE A 228 -2.04 -2.82 6.56
CA ILE A 228 -2.92 -3.37 7.62
C ILE A 228 -2.16 -4.37 8.49
N GLY A 229 -1.43 -5.30 7.86
CA GLY A 229 -0.63 -6.29 8.59
C GLY A 229 0.45 -5.65 9.46
N PHE A 230 1.14 -4.64 8.93
CA PHE A 230 2.16 -3.91 9.67
C PHE A 230 1.57 -3.15 10.88
N ALA A 231 0.51 -2.39 10.70
CA ALA A 231 -0.16 -1.70 11.79
C ALA A 231 -0.72 -2.68 12.83
N TYR A 232 -1.27 -3.82 12.38
CA TYR A 232 -1.69 -4.89 13.30
C TYR A 232 -0.54 -5.41 14.16
N LEU A 233 0.69 -5.49 13.64
CA LEU A 233 1.88 -5.88 14.39
C LEU A 233 2.26 -4.82 15.43
N VAL A 234 2.38 -3.55 15.03
CA VAL A 234 2.95 -2.49 15.88
C VAL A 234 1.99 -2.01 16.96
N THR A 235 0.66 -2.12 16.74
CA THR A 235 -0.37 -1.75 17.72
C THR A 235 -0.66 -2.83 18.75
N ARG A 236 -0.08 -4.04 18.61
CA ARG A 236 -0.31 -5.15 19.55
C ARG A 236 0.53 -5.03 20.82
N PRO A 237 -0.06 -5.34 21.99
CA PRO A 237 0.70 -5.43 23.25
C PRO A 237 1.77 -6.55 23.15
N LYS A 238 2.86 -6.39 23.91
CA LYS A 238 3.99 -7.33 23.90
C LYS A 238 3.57 -8.79 24.07
N ALA A 239 2.57 -9.06 24.92
CA ALA A 239 2.03 -10.41 25.14
C ALA A 239 1.36 -11.04 23.89
N ALA A 240 0.94 -10.25 22.92
CA ALA A 240 0.30 -10.71 21.69
C ALA A 240 1.20 -10.54 20.45
N ARG A 241 2.49 -10.26 20.64
CA ARG A 241 3.44 -9.96 19.55
C ARG A 241 3.56 -11.09 18.52
N THR A 242 3.54 -12.34 18.96
CA THR A 242 3.56 -13.50 18.04
C THR A 242 2.35 -13.51 17.11
N LYS A 243 1.14 -13.21 17.62
CA LYS A 243 -0.05 -13.06 16.78
C LYS A 243 0.09 -11.89 15.81
N GLY A 244 0.69 -10.78 16.25
CA GLY A 244 1.03 -9.64 15.42
C GLY A 244 1.95 -10.01 14.27
N LEU A 245 3.05 -10.72 14.55
CA LEU A 245 4.00 -11.20 13.54
C LEU A 245 3.36 -12.15 12.52
N LEU A 246 2.55 -13.09 12.99
CA LEU A 246 1.83 -14.01 12.08
C LEU A 246 0.83 -13.27 11.19
N GLY A 247 0.08 -12.31 11.76
CA GLY A 247 -0.84 -11.49 10.98
C GLY A 247 -0.15 -10.62 9.95
N PHE A 248 0.96 -9.97 10.33
CA PHE A 248 1.80 -9.21 9.41
C PHE A 248 2.38 -10.08 8.29
N GLY A 249 2.98 -11.24 8.65
CA GLY A 249 3.52 -12.18 7.66
C GLY A 249 2.46 -12.68 6.68
N ALA A 250 1.25 -12.99 7.16
CA ALA A 250 0.13 -13.39 6.31
C ALA A 250 -0.30 -12.27 5.34
N CYS A 251 -0.40 -11.02 5.83
CA CYS A 251 -0.75 -9.86 4.99
C CYS A 251 0.35 -9.54 3.98
N LEU A 252 1.63 -9.62 4.37
CA LEU A 252 2.76 -9.41 3.47
C LEU A 252 2.75 -10.45 2.33
N VAL A 253 2.61 -11.72 2.67
CA VAL A 253 2.50 -12.80 1.66
C VAL A 253 1.29 -12.58 0.76
N ALA A 254 0.13 -12.19 1.32
CA ALA A 254 -1.08 -11.91 0.54
C ALA A 254 -0.89 -10.72 -0.40
N GLY A 255 -0.26 -9.63 0.03
CA GLY A 255 0.02 -8.46 -0.81
C GLY A 255 0.96 -8.79 -1.96
N VAL A 256 2.09 -9.46 -1.68
CA VAL A 256 3.05 -9.92 -2.71
C VAL A 256 2.40 -10.93 -3.66
N ALA A 257 1.61 -11.89 -3.15
CA ALA A 257 0.91 -12.87 -3.99
C ALA A 257 -0.15 -12.22 -4.87
N ALA A 258 -0.89 -11.22 -4.36
CA ALA A 258 -1.85 -10.46 -5.14
C ALA A 258 -1.17 -9.75 -6.31
N HIS A 259 -0.04 -9.10 -6.05
CA HIS A 259 0.75 -8.42 -7.06
C HIS A 259 1.36 -9.41 -8.07
N ALA A 260 1.94 -10.52 -7.62
CA ALA A 260 2.48 -11.56 -8.51
C ALA A 260 1.39 -12.19 -9.39
N THR A 261 0.19 -12.42 -8.84
CA THR A 261 -0.97 -12.89 -9.62
C THR A 261 -1.36 -11.88 -10.67
N TRP A 262 -1.34 -10.58 -10.33
CA TRP A 262 -1.63 -9.50 -11.26
C TRP A 262 -0.66 -9.49 -12.44
N ASN A 263 0.64 -9.55 -12.19
CA ASN A 263 1.70 -9.53 -13.21
C ASN A 263 1.87 -10.86 -13.95
N SER A 264 1.22 -11.96 -13.50
CA SER A 264 1.39 -13.28 -14.09
C SER A 264 0.74 -13.40 -15.48
N PRO A 265 1.36 -14.10 -16.43
CA PRO A 265 0.82 -14.29 -17.78
C PRO A 265 -0.23 -15.41 -17.86
N TRP A 266 -0.52 -16.15 -16.78
CA TRP A 266 -1.33 -17.37 -16.84
C TRP A 266 -2.73 -17.20 -17.45
N MET A 267 -3.37 -16.04 -17.27
CA MET A 267 -4.66 -15.75 -17.89
C MET A 267 -4.53 -15.51 -19.39
N GLN A 268 -3.45 -14.86 -19.80
CA GLN A 268 -3.18 -14.58 -21.21
C GLN A 268 -2.93 -15.90 -21.98
N SER A 269 -2.18 -16.83 -21.39
CA SER A 269 -1.93 -18.15 -21.98
C SER A 269 -3.20 -19.00 -22.13
N VAL A 270 -4.16 -18.89 -21.20
CA VAL A 270 -5.47 -19.55 -21.31
C VAL A 270 -6.25 -19.04 -22.52
N LEU A 271 -6.15 -17.75 -22.83
CA LEU A 271 -6.84 -17.15 -23.96
C LEU A 271 -6.22 -17.45 -25.31
N GLU A 272 -4.90 -17.39 -25.39
CA GLU A 272 -4.18 -17.79 -26.59
C GLU A 272 -4.51 -19.24 -26.97
N THR A 273 -4.65 -20.09 -25.94
CA THR A 273 -5.12 -21.49 -26.13
C THR A 273 -6.56 -21.57 -26.63
N ALA A 274 -7.41 -20.60 -26.28
CA ALA A 274 -8.80 -20.53 -26.76
C ALA A 274 -8.96 -19.89 -28.15
N GLY A 275 -7.86 -19.52 -28.83
CA GLY A 275 -7.85 -19.02 -30.20
C GLY A 275 -8.22 -17.55 -30.37
N ALA A 276 -8.07 -16.72 -29.34
CA ALA A 276 -8.30 -15.30 -29.39
C ALA A 276 -7.00 -14.55 -29.76
N ASP A 277 -6.90 -14.06 -30.96
CA ASP A 277 -5.70 -13.34 -31.46
C ASP A 277 -5.36 -12.05 -30.66
N LYS A 278 -6.38 -11.36 -30.16
CA LYS A 278 -6.23 -10.20 -29.23
C LYS A 278 -7.45 -10.12 -28.32
N PRO A 279 -7.26 -10.01 -26.97
CA PRO A 279 -8.37 -9.83 -26.07
C PRO A 279 -9.11 -8.52 -26.33
N SER A 280 -10.43 -8.55 -26.36
CA SER A 280 -11.25 -7.34 -26.35
C SER A 280 -11.13 -6.60 -25.01
N THR A 281 -11.48 -5.32 -24.97
CA THR A 281 -11.51 -4.53 -23.71
C THR A 281 -12.37 -5.21 -22.64
N LEU A 282 -13.48 -5.86 -23.02
CA LEU A 282 -14.34 -6.59 -22.09
C LEU A 282 -13.61 -7.80 -21.48
N GLN A 283 -12.88 -8.55 -22.29
CA GLN A 283 -12.07 -9.68 -21.80
C GLN A 283 -10.96 -9.21 -20.85
N TRP A 284 -10.33 -8.06 -21.11
CA TRP A 284 -9.39 -7.47 -20.16
C TRP A 284 -10.04 -7.13 -18.81
N ILE A 285 -11.27 -6.60 -18.81
CA ILE A 285 -12.04 -6.34 -17.59
C ILE A 285 -12.35 -7.65 -16.86
N GLU A 286 -12.77 -8.69 -17.57
CA GLU A 286 -13.04 -10.01 -17.00
C GLU A 286 -11.79 -10.61 -16.35
N TYR A 287 -10.62 -10.46 -16.98
CA TYR A 287 -9.35 -10.93 -16.42
C TYR A 287 -8.91 -10.16 -15.21
N GLY A 288 -8.98 -8.84 -15.30
CA GLY A 288 -8.69 -7.98 -14.17
C GLY A 288 -9.58 -8.32 -12.98
N ALA A 289 -10.87 -8.53 -13.22
CA ALA A 289 -11.81 -8.95 -12.19
C ALA A 289 -11.45 -10.33 -11.61
N LEU A 290 -11.16 -11.32 -12.46
CA LEU A 290 -10.84 -12.66 -12.00
C LEU A 290 -9.55 -12.70 -11.17
N LYS A 291 -8.50 -11.98 -11.60
CA LYS A 291 -7.24 -11.88 -10.86
C LYS A 291 -7.38 -11.06 -9.57
N GLY A 292 -8.08 -9.94 -9.62
CA GLY A 292 -8.13 -8.96 -8.53
C GLY A 292 -9.23 -9.21 -7.50
N LEU A 293 -10.40 -9.77 -7.91
CA LEU A 293 -11.57 -9.89 -7.04
C LEU A 293 -11.33 -10.69 -5.75
N PRO A 294 -10.60 -11.81 -5.73
CA PRO A 294 -10.32 -12.54 -4.48
C PRO A 294 -9.55 -11.68 -3.48
N PHE A 295 -8.57 -10.93 -3.93
CA PHE A 295 -7.76 -10.05 -3.10
C PHE A 295 -8.51 -8.77 -2.69
N LEU A 296 -9.37 -8.26 -3.57
CA LEU A 296 -10.27 -7.15 -3.23
C LEU A 296 -11.26 -7.56 -2.12
N ILE A 297 -11.83 -8.76 -2.19
CA ILE A 297 -12.67 -9.31 -1.12
C ILE A 297 -11.86 -9.39 0.18
N LEU A 298 -10.63 -9.91 0.13
CA LEU A 298 -9.75 -9.95 1.29
C LEU A 298 -9.51 -8.55 1.86
N LEU A 299 -9.15 -7.58 1.03
CA LEU A 299 -8.96 -6.19 1.48
C LEU A 299 -10.22 -5.62 2.13
N VAL A 300 -11.40 -5.82 1.52
CA VAL A 300 -12.67 -5.37 2.09
C VAL A 300 -12.91 -6.00 3.47
N LEU A 301 -12.65 -7.30 3.63
CA LEU A 301 -12.79 -7.98 4.92
C LEU A 301 -11.80 -7.43 5.96
N LEU A 302 -10.57 -7.13 5.58
CA LEU A 302 -9.55 -6.55 6.45
C LEU A 302 -9.91 -5.10 6.84
N VAL A 303 -10.40 -4.29 5.91
CA VAL A 303 -10.88 -2.92 6.20
C VAL A 303 -12.11 -2.95 7.11
N LEU A 304 -13.04 -3.87 6.90
CA LEU A 304 -14.17 -4.08 7.81
C LEU A 304 -13.71 -4.52 9.22
N PHE A 305 -12.69 -5.34 9.29
CA PHE A 305 -12.07 -5.71 10.57
C PHE A 305 -11.43 -4.50 11.25
N ALA A 306 -10.65 -3.69 10.52
CA ALA A 306 -10.02 -2.47 11.01
C ALA A 306 -11.07 -1.48 11.53
N THR A 307 -12.11 -1.16 10.73
CA THR A 307 -13.22 -0.28 11.11
C THR A 307 -13.95 -0.78 12.38
N ARG A 308 -14.18 -2.11 12.50
CA ARG A 308 -14.78 -2.67 13.72
C ARG A 308 -13.88 -2.58 14.93
N SER A 309 -12.57 -2.65 14.75
CA SER A 309 -11.60 -2.45 15.83
C SER A 309 -11.65 -1.03 16.35
N GLU A 310 -11.67 -0.04 15.47
CA GLU A 310 -11.82 1.38 15.84
C GLU A 310 -13.17 1.68 16.48
N GLU A 311 -14.27 1.13 15.95
CA GLU A 311 -15.59 1.26 16.55
C GLU A 311 -15.58 0.79 18.01
N LYS A 312 -14.93 -0.35 18.31
CA LYS A 312 -14.80 -0.86 19.68
C LYS A 312 -13.97 0.07 20.57
N SER A 313 -12.86 0.60 20.04
CA SER A 313 -12.03 1.56 20.76
C SER A 313 -12.80 2.85 21.02
N PHE A 314 -13.53 3.38 20.05
CA PHE A 314 -14.42 4.53 20.19
C PHE A 314 -15.46 4.30 21.30
N GLN A 315 -16.17 3.17 21.24
CA GLN A 315 -17.16 2.79 22.26
C GLN A 315 -16.55 2.72 23.65
N ALA A 316 -15.35 2.13 23.79
CA ALA A 316 -14.66 2.04 25.08
C ALA A 316 -14.26 3.41 25.62
N ILE A 317 -13.81 4.34 24.75
CA ILE A 317 -13.44 5.70 25.13
C ILE A 317 -14.65 6.49 25.64
N VAL A 318 -15.81 6.38 24.96
CA VAL A 318 -17.01 7.16 25.30
C VAL A 318 -17.90 6.50 26.36
N ALA A 319 -17.69 5.22 26.69
CA ALA A 319 -18.50 4.48 27.65
C ALA A 319 -18.50 5.08 29.09
N GLY A 320 -17.48 5.85 29.43
CA GLY A 320 -17.35 6.53 30.72
C GLY A 320 -17.92 7.95 30.74
N GLU A 321 -18.55 8.43 29.66
CA GLU A 321 -19.15 9.77 29.65
C GLU A 321 -20.48 9.76 30.42
N PRO A 322 -20.59 10.52 31.52
CA PRO A 322 -21.80 10.53 32.35
C PRO A 322 -22.93 11.37 31.76
N ASP A 323 -22.63 12.32 30.88
CA ASP A 323 -23.59 13.25 30.31
C ASP A 323 -24.24 12.72 29.04
N PRO A 324 -25.52 12.28 29.06
CA PRO A 324 -26.23 11.81 27.88
C PRO A 324 -26.44 12.91 26.81
N MET A 325 -26.26 14.17 27.20
CA MET A 325 -26.31 15.29 26.25
C MET A 325 -25.05 15.40 25.39
N VAL A 326 -23.96 14.73 25.75
CA VAL A 326 -22.73 14.63 24.94
C VAL A 326 -22.90 13.57 23.87
N ILE A 327 -23.29 12.36 24.24
CA ILE A 327 -23.45 11.25 23.29
C ILE A 327 -24.44 10.20 23.84
N THR A 328 -25.33 9.74 22.97
CA THR A 328 -26.27 8.64 23.26
C THR A 328 -25.88 7.36 22.53
N ASP A 329 -26.39 6.20 23.00
CA ASP A 329 -26.14 4.90 22.36
C ASP A 329 -26.64 4.86 20.90
N ALA A 330 -27.75 5.55 20.60
CA ALA A 330 -28.27 5.67 19.24
C ALA A 330 -27.30 6.48 18.33
N GLU A 331 -26.66 7.51 18.88
CA GLU A 331 -25.68 8.32 18.17
C GLU A 331 -24.38 7.55 17.97
N ILE A 332 -23.90 6.81 18.96
CA ILE A 332 -22.76 5.87 18.83
C ILE A 332 -23.03 4.92 17.65
N THR A 333 -24.23 4.31 17.62
CA THR A 333 -24.63 3.44 16.50
C THR A 333 -24.66 4.19 15.17
N SER A 334 -25.08 5.45 15.15
CA SER A 334 -25.10 6.27 13.92
C SER A 334 -23.71 6.65 13.41
N LEU A 335 -22.69 6.63 14.27
CA LEU A 335 -21.31 7.01 13.91
C LEU A 335 -20.50 5.87 13.28
N ARG A 336 -20.92 4.62 13.40
CA ARG A 336 -20.16 3.42 13.03
C ARG A 336 -19.89 3.22 11.54
N SER A 337 -20.63 3.92 10.63
CA SER A 337 -20.41 3.79 9.19
C SER A 337 -20.80 5.07 8.45
N LEU A 338 -20.23 5.27 7.24
CA LEU A 338 -20.60 6.37 6.36
C LEU A 338 -22.09 6.36 6.04
N ILE A 339 -22.68 5.18 5.80
CA ILE A 339 -24.09 5.02 5.50
C ILE A 339 -24.94 5.44 6.70
N ALA A 340 -24.59 4.98 7.91
CA ALA A 340 -25.30 5.36 9.13
C ALA A 340 -25.22 6.87 9.40
N ARG A 341 -24.03 7.48 9.24
CA ARG A 341 -23.84 8.94 9.36
C ARG A 341 -24.67 9.72 8.37
N ARG A 342 -24.68 9.29 7.10
CA ARG A 342 -25.49 9.93 6.04
C ARG A 342 -27.00 9.75 6.31
N SER A 343 -27.41 8.57 6.75
CA SER A 343 -28.82 8.28 7.09
C SER A 343 -29.32 9.19 8.22
N ALA A 344 -28.53 9.35 9.29
CA ALA A 344 -28.85 10.25 10.39
C ALA A 344 -28.97 11.71 9.93
N ARG A 345 -28.01 12.20 9.12
CA ARG A 345 -28.07 13.56 8.53
C ARG A 345 -29.28 13.73 7.62
N SER A 346 -29.60 12.74 6.79
CA SER A 346 -30.75 12.74 5.89
C SER A 346 -32.07 12.76 6.67
N ALA A 347 -32.18 11.98 7.75
CA ALA A 347 -33.34 12.00 8.62
C ALA A 347 -33.54 13.37 9.28
N ALA A 348 -32.49 13.97 9.81
CA ALA A 348 -32.52 15.32 10.36
C ALA A 348 -32.87 16.37 9.29
N GLY A 349 -32.39 16.18 8.06
CA GLY A 349 -32.74 17.03 6.91
C GLY A 349 -34.20 16.96 6.53
N ARG A 350 -34.83 15.79 6.59
CA ARG A 350 -36.27 15.63 6.35
C ARG A 350 -37.12 16.34 7.42
N LEU A 351 -36.68 16.34 8.67
CA LEU A 351 -37.40 16.92 9.79
C LEU A 351 -37.20 18.43 9.91
N ARG A 352 -36.03 18.97 9.55
CA ARG A 352 -35.62 20.34 9.87
C ARG A 352 -34.92 21.06 8.70
N GLY A 353 -35.06 20.52 7.50
CA GLY A 353 -34.45 21.09 6.30
C GLY A 353 -32.91 20.96 6.27
N PRO A 354 -32.25 21.65 5.32
CA PRO A 354 -30.81 21.60 5.14
C PRO A 354 -29.99 21.97 6.40
N LYS A 355 -30.52 22.88 7.23
CA LYS A 355 -29.93 23.29 8.50
C LYS A 355 -29.82 22.11 9.47
N GLY A 356 -30.87 21.27 9.58
CA GLY A 356 -30.88 20.09 10.42
C GLY A 356 -29.81 19.08 9.97
N SER A 357 -29.69 18.82 8.67
CA SER A 357 -28.65 17.95 8.13
C SER A 357 -27.24 18.47 8.44
N LYS A 358 -26.99 19.77 8.26
CA LYS A 358 -25.69 20.41 8.55
C LYS A 358 -25.33 20.31 10.04
N LEU A 359 -26.26 20.67 10.92
CA LEU A 359 -26.05 20.61 12.38
C LEU A 359 -25.81 19.18 12.86
N THR A 360 -26.54 18.18 12.33
CA THR A 360 -26.27 16.77 12.67
C THR A 360 -24.86 16.35 12.22
N GLY A 361 -24.39 16.83 11.08
CA GLY A 361 -23.01 16.61 10.66
C GLY A 361 -21.97 17.26 11.59
N GLN A 362 -22.25 18.46 12.09
CA GLN A 362 -21.40 19.14 13.08
C GLN A 362 -21.42 18.42 14.43
N LEU A 363 -22.58 17.92 14.88
CA LEU A 363 -22.69 17.11 16.09
C LEU A 363 -21.85 15.83 15.99
N GLN A 364 -21.98 15.09 14.90
CA GLN A 364 -21.19 13.88 14.65
C GLN A 364 -19.68 14.17 14.69
N ALA A 365 -19.23 15.27 14.08
CA ALA A 365 -17.82 15.67 14.11
C ALA A 365 -17.37 16.06 15.52
N ALA A 366 -18.20 16.81 16.27
CA ALA A 366 -17.87 17.22 17.63
C ALA A 366 -17.83 16.03 18.62
N GLN A 367 -18.65 15.00 18.41
CA GLN A 367 -18.63 13.77 19.20
C GLN A 367 -17.38 12.91 18.96
N ILE A 368 -16.90 12.87 17.70
CA ILE A 368 -15.62 12.21 17.37
C ILE A 368 -14.45 12.99 18.00
N GLU A 369 -14.44 14.31 17.87
CA GLU A 369 -13.43 15.17 18.50
C GLU A 369 -13.43 15.03 20.02
N TYR A 370 -14.62 14.88 20.65
CA TYR A 370 -14.74 14.55 22.06
C TYR A 370 -14.00 13.26 22.40
N ALA A 371 -14.21 12.19 21.64
CA ALA A 371 -13.53 10.91 21.88
C ALA A 371 -12.00 11.04 21.71
N MET A 372 -11.52 11.79 20.72
CA MET A 372 -10.09 12.07 20.53
C MET A 372 -9.50 12.80 21.74
N ILE A 373 -10.16 13.86 22.24
CA ILE A 373 -9.70 14.57 23.45
C ILE A 373 -9.72 13.63 24.64
N ARG A 374 -10.81 12.87 24.81
CA ARG A 374 -11.00 11.94 25.94
C ARG A 374 -9.93 10.84 25.99
N SER A 375 -9.46 10.38 24.83
CA SER A 375 -8.38 9.37 24.75
C SER A 375 -7.01 9.88 25.21
N ARG A 376 -6.81 11.20 25.24
CA ARG A 376 -5.52 11.86 25.53
C ARG A 376 -5.42 12.43 26.93
N VAL A 377 -6.57 12.62 27.60
CA VAL A 377 -6.61 13.20 28.96
C VAL A 377 -6.85 12.12 29.99
N ASP A 378 -6.23 12.26 31.15
CA ASP A 378 -6.32 11.27 32.23
C ASP A 378 -7.59 11.48 33.10
N SER A 379 -8.16 12.69 33.12
CA SER A 379 -9.35 13.02 33.92
C SER A 379 -10.57 13.33 33.05
N VAL A 380 -11.75 12.87 33.50
CA VAL A 380 -13.03 13.25 32.89
C VAL A 380 -13.43 14.70 33.17
N THR A 381 -12.73 15.37 34.11
CA THR A 381 -12.92 16.77 34.48
C THR A 381 -11.86 17.69 33.84
N ASP A 382 -11.21 17.24 32.77
CA ASP A 382 -10.22 18.06 32.06
C ASP A 382 -10.92 19.25 31.38
N PRO A 383 -10.40 20.48 31.48
CA PRO A 383 -10.99 21.67 30.88
C PRO A 383 -11.21 21.56 29.36
N ALA A 384 -10.36 20.80 28.64
CA ALA A 384 -10.53 20.57 27.21
C ALA A 384 -11.80 19.74 26.90
N LEU A 385 -12.14 18.77 27.77
CA LEU A 385 -13.38 18.01 27.66
C LEU A 385 -14.59 18.89 27.96
N ASP A 386 -14.51 19.75 28.99
CA ASP A 386 -15.62 20.63 29.33
C ASP A 386 -15.89 21.64 28.19
N ALA A 387 -14.86 22.19 27.57
CA ALA A 387 -15.00 23.04 26.39
C ALA A 387 -15.70 22.28 25.23
N GLN A 388 -15.35 21.03 25.00
CA GLN A 388 -15.96 20.22 23.94
C GLN A 388 -17.40 19.79 24.27
N ARG A 389 -17.71 19.53 25.57
CA ARG A 389 -19.10 19.31 26.04
C ARG A 389 -19.96 20.54 25.75
N LEU A 390 -19.49 21.74 26.12
CA LEU A 390 -20.19 23.00 25.83
C LEU A 390 -20.44 23.20 24.33
N LYS A 391 -19.47 22.88 23.50
CA LYS A 391 -19.64 22.94 22.02
C LYS A 391 -20.74 21.98 21.54
N ILE A 392 -20.77 20.76 22.06
CA ILE A 392 -21.80 19.75 21.74
C ILE A 392 -23.19 20.24 22.19
N HIS A 393 -23.31 20.77 23.41
CA HIS A 393 -24.54 21.32 23.96
C HIS A 393 -25.06 22.47 23.08
N GLY A 394 -24.21 23.41 22.68
CA GLY A 394 -24.60 24.51 21.81
C GLY A 394 -25.10 24.06 20.43
N ILE A 395 -24.55 22.96 19.89
CA ILE A 395 -25.06 22.36 18.62
C ILE A 395 -26.43 21.72 18.88
N ARG A 396 -26.62 21.04 20.01
CA ARG A 396 -27.92 20.44 20.39
C ARG A 396 -29.02 21.48 20.60
N GLU A 397 -28.72 22.58 21.26
CA GLU A 397 -29.66 23.70 21.41
C GLU A 397 -30.12 24.22 20.04
N GLN A 398 -29.19 24.39 19.09
CA GLN A 398 -29.53 24.78 17.72
C GLN A 398 -30.35 23.73 16.96
N LEU A 399 -30.16 22.45 17.29
CA LEU A 399 -30.99 21.35 16.80
C LEU A 399 -32.36 21.35 17.46
N GLY A 400 -32.60 22.19 18.55
CA GLY A 400 -33.83 22.28 19.32
C GLY A 400 -34.08 20.98 20.07
N ALA A 401 -33.49 20.89 21.15
CA ALA A 401 -33.53 19.99 22.32
C ALA A 401 -34.55 18.83 22.37
N VAL A 402 -34.67 18.03 21.33
CA VAL A 402 -35.21 16.69 21.51
C VAL A 402 -34.03 15.73 21.40
N PRO A 403 -33.61 15.07 22.51
CA PRO A 403 -32.69 13.94 22.38
C PRO A 403 -33.29 12.98 21.37
N PHE A 404 -32.45 12.38 20.51
CA PHE A 404 -32.87 11.18 19.77
C PHE A 404 -33.53 10.27 20.78
N LEU A 405 -34.79 9.92 20.55
CA LEU A 405 -35.58 9.07 21.46
C LEU A 405 -34.70 7.89 21.88
N PRO A 406 -34.55 7.62 23.19
CA PRO A 406 -33.78 6.47 23.63
C PRO A 406 -34.41 5.24 22.98
N SER A 407 -33.59 4.51 22.22
CA SER A 407 -33.93 3.13 21.88
C SER A 407 -34.21 2.42 23.23
N SER A 408 -35.39 1.85 23.39
CA SER A 408 -35.81 1.13 24.56
C SER A 408 -35.06 -0.21 24.79
N ALA A 409 -33.87 -0.34 24.24
CA ALA A 409 -32.97 -1.45 24.50
C ALA A 409 -32.21 -1.18 25.81
N PRO A 410 -32.26 -2.07 26.78
CA PRO A 410 -31.53 -1.92 28.04
C PRO A 410 -30.01 -1.90 27.73
N ARG A 411 -29.29 -0.97 28.34
CA ARG A 411 -27.83 -0.93 28.34
C ARG A 411 -27.31 -2.30 28.75
N VAL A 412 -26.63 -3.01 27.87
CA VAL A 412 -25.86 -4.20 28.23
C VAL A 412 -24.73 -3.74 29.15
N GLY A 413 -24.89 -4.08 30.41
CA GLY A 413 -24.11 -3.82 31.60
C GLY A 413 -22.74 -3.18 31.45
N ALA A 414 -22.60 -1.98 31.97
CA ALA A 414 -21.38 -1.63 32.67
C ALA A 414 -21.22 -2.63 33.87
N PRO A 415 -19.99 -3.15 34.14
CA PRO A 415 -19.80 -3.96 35.34
C PRO A 415 -20.20 -3.11 36.57
N ALA A 416 -21.12 -3.62 37.38
CA ALA A 416 -21.54 -2.96 38.58
C ALA A 416 -20.33 -2.70 39.48
N PRO A 417 -20.26 -1.51 40.15
CA PRO A 417 -19.21 -1.27 41.13
C PRO A 417 -19.37 -2.30 42.24
N VAL A 418 -18.36 -3.12 42.43
CA VAL A 418 -18.24 -4.06 43.54
C VAL A 418 -17.98 -3.21 44.77
N ASN A 419 -19.04 -2.87 45.51
CA ASN A 419 -19.06 -2.46 46.89
C ASN A 419 -20.24 -1.48 47.19
N ALA A 420 -21.45 -2.03 47.22
CA ALA A 420 -22.51 -1.45 48.01
C ALA A 420 -23.07 -2.57 48.91
N PRO A 421 -23.20 -2.37 50.25
CA PRO A 421 -23.78 -3.38 51.13
C PRO A 421 -25.26 -3.58 50.79
N ALA A 422 -25.67 -4.85 50.72
CA ALA A 422 -27.05 -5.24 50.45
C ALA A 422 -28.00 -4.74 51.57
N PRO A 423 -29.18 -4.21 51.18
CA PRO A 423 -30.22 -3.93 52.17
C PRO A 423 -30.78 -5.24 52.76
N PRO A 424 -31.24 -5.25 54.04
CA PRO A 424 -31.69 -6.46 54.73
C PRO A 424 -32.98 -7.02 54.10
N VAL A 425 -32.91 -8.30 53.77
CA VAL A 425 -34.05 -9.06 53.24
C VAL A 425 -35.08 -9.30 54.39
N ALA A 426 -36.29 -8.79 54.20
CA ALA A 426 -37.41 -9.12 55.00
C ALA A 426 -37.89 -10.56 54.74
N ALA A 427 -38.00 -11.36 55.81
CA ALA A 427 -38.48 -12.73 55.75
C ALA A 427 -39.98 -12.78 55.47
N THR A 428 -40.42 -13.62 54.55
CA THR A 428 -41.80 -14.11 54.45
C THR A 428 -41.82 -15.63 54.31
N PRO A 429 -42.86 -16.30 54.82
CA PRO A 429 -42.73 -17.65 55.34
C PRO A 429 -42.98 -18.77 54.33
N VAL A 430 -42.40 -19.90 54.67
CA VAL A 430 -42.50 -21.25 54.12
C VAL A 430 -43.94 -21.74 53.98
N ALA A 431 -44.29 -22.31 52.80
CA ALA A 431 -45.37 -23.28 52.68
C ALA A 431 -44.86 -24.52 51.95
N ALA A 432 -45.23 -25.66 52.47
CA ALA A 432 -44.69 -26.98 52.28
C ALA A 432 -45.04 -27.67 50.94
N THR A 433 -44.19 -28.63 50.62
CA THR A 433 -44.22 -29.73 49.65
C THR A 433 -45.50 -30.59 49.65
N PRO A 434 -45.83 -31.49 48.65
CA PRO A 434 -44.99 -32.66 48.41
C PRO A 434 -44.94 -33.21 46.95
N GLY A 435 -43.90 -33.98 46.66
CA GLY A 435 -43.99 -35.35 46.10
C GLY A 435 -43.65 -35.54 44.62
N ALA A 436 -42.64 -36.20 44.35
CA ALA A 436 -42.42 -37.50 43.73
C ALA A 436 -41.15 -37.56 42.88
N ALA A 437 -40.35 -38.51 43.20
CA ALA A 437 -39.13 -38.96 42.54
C ALA A 437 -39.48 -39.95 41.36
N PRO A 438 -38.49 -40.70 40.82
CA PRO A 438 -37.41 -40.39 39.87
C PRO A 438 -37.44 -41.35 38.64
N VAL A 439 -36.72 -41.10 37.56
CA VAL A 439 -36.30 -42.14 36.63
C VAL A 439 -34.98 -41.76 35.95
N ALA A 440 -34.01 -42.45 36.32
CA ALA A 440 -32.93 -43.24 35.71
C ALA A 440 -32.31 -42.83 34.35
N THR A 441 -30.99 -42.71 34.44
CA THR A 441 -29.94 -42.89 33.43
C THR A 441 -29.98 -44.26 32.71
N PRO A 442 -29.07 -44.71 31.81
CA PRO A 442 -27.96 -44.11 31.04
C PRO A 442 -27.88 -44.66 29.58
N VAL A 443 -26.93 -44.17 28.74
CA VAL A 443 -26.18 -44.95 27.74
C VAL A 443 -24.95 -44.13 27.38
N GLU A 444 -23.78 -44.51 27.83
CA GLU A 444 -22.64 -45.22 27.25
C GLU A 444 -22.30 -44.82 25.81
N ALA A 445 -21.16 -44.22 25.64
CA ALA A 445 -19.82 -44.70 25.31
C ALA A 445 -19.67 -45.26 23.88
N ALA A 446 -18.83 -44.61 23.07
CA ALA A 446 -17.96 -45.29 22.13
C ALA A 446 -16.67 -44.44 21.91
N THR A 447 -15.66 -44.85 22.63
CA THR A 447 -14.23 -44.60 22.36
C THR A 447 -13.81 -45.41 21.16
N ALA A 448 -13.11 -44.80 20.20
CA ALA A 448 -12.25 -45.52 19.27
C ALA A 448 -10.89 -44.85 19.24
N ALA A 449 -9.96 -45.45 19.93
CA ALA A 449 -8.53 -45.20 19.85
C ALA A 449 -7.99 -45.82 18.55
N ILE A 450 -7.18 -45.10 17.81
CA ILE A 450 -6.26 -45.68 16.84
C ILE A 450 -4.84 -45.30 17.26
N ALA A 451 -4.05 -46.37 17.44
CA ALA A 451 -2.70 -46.41 17.94
C ALA A 451 -1.68 -45.83 16.97
N ALA A 452 -0.62 -45.27 17.57
CA ALA A 452 0.64 -45.00 16.92
C ALA A 452 1.46 -46.28 16.71
N PRO A 453 2.33 -46.36 15.72
CA PRO A 453 3.46 -47.26 15.77
C PRO A 453 4.77 -46.51 16.11
N ALA A 454 5.59 -47.26 16.81
CA ALA A 454 6.80 -46.93 17.51
C ALA A 454 8.00 -46.55 16.62
N GLU A 455 8.93 -45.90 17.30
CA GLU A 455 10.32 -45.60 17.01
C GLU A 455 11.11 -46.66 16.23
N THR A 456 11.93 -46.16 15.31
CA THR A 456 13.30 -46.73 15.16
C THR A 456 14.30 -45.59 15.00
N ALA A 457 15.17 -45.51 15.98
CA ALA A 457 16.34 -44.65 16.03
C ALA A 457 17.41 -45.14 15.05
N VAL A 458 18.00 -44.21 14.28
CA VAL A 458 19.41 -44.33 13.84
C VAL A 458 19.99 -42.93 13.74
N THR A 459 20.88 -42.61 14.66
CA THR A 459 21.90 -41.56 14.52
C THR A 459 23.09 -42.15 13.76
N PRO A 460 23.83 -41.38 12.97
CA PRO A 460 25.07 -40.85 13.50
C PRO A 460 25.33 -39.36 13.21
N ALA A 461 26.02 -38.80 14.18
CA ALA A 461 26.56 -37.45 14.20
C ALA A 461 27.55 -37.22 13.05
N VAL A 462 27.47 -36.07 12.41
CA VAL A 462 28.57 -35.47 11.67
C VAL A 462 28.84 -34.10 12.29
N GLU A 463 29.99 -33.96 12.88
CA GLU A 463 30.55 -32.72 13.42
C GLU A 463 30.68 -31.66 12.31
N PRO A 464 30.41 -30.37 12.60
CA PRO A 464 30.77 -29.30 11.68
C PRO A 464 32.27 -28.95 11.80
N ALA A 465 32.96 -29.03 10.68
CA ALA A 465 34.32 -28.55 10.54
C ALA A 465 34.41 -27.03 10.81
N VAL A 466 35.18 -26.68 11.81
CA VAL A 466 35.59 -25.31 12.14
C VAL A 466 36.60 -24.84 11.09
N ILE A 467 36.18 -23.94 10.21
CA ILE A 467 37.12 -23.18 9.37
C ILE A 467 37.63 -22.02 10.22
N ARG A 468 38.89 -22.10 10.63
CA ARG A 468 39.63 -20.98 11.21
C ARG A 468 39.91 -19.97 10.11
N SER A 469 39.37 -18.74 10.25
CA SER A 469 39.84 -17.59 9.50
C SER A 469 41.15 -17.10 10.12
N GLU A 470 42.24 -17.17 9.38
CA GLU A 470 43.50 -16.50 9.71
C GLU A 470 43.27 -14.98 9.65
N ALA A 471 43.62 -14.32 10.74
CA ALA A 471 43.68 -12.88 10.85
C ALA A 471 44.84 -12.36 10.01
N VAL A 472 44.55 -11.50 9.04
CA VAL A 472 45.58 -10.70 8.35
C VAL A 472 45.80 -9.45 9.19
N GLU A 473 47.05 -9.32 9.72
CA GLU A 473 47.52 -8.13 10.40
C GLU A 473 47.51 -6.90 9.48
N PRO A 474 47.18 -5.70 9.99
CA PRO A 474 47.30 -4.50 9.20
C PRO A 474 48.75 -4.03 9.12
N ALA A 475 49.24 -3.84 7.89
CA ALA A 475 50.56 -3.28 7.61
C ALA A 475 50.63 -1.82 8.13
N VAL A 476 51.65 -1.60 8.96
CA VAL A 476 52.06 -0.30 9.47
C VAL A 476 52.63 0.53 8.33
N VAL A 477 52.04 1.69 8.03
CA VAL A 477 52.63 2.72 7.16
C VAL A 477 53.37 3.72 8.03
N PRO A 478 54.66 4.01 7.74
CA PRO A 478 55.40 5.01 8.52
C PRO A 478 54.93 6.42 8.25
N ALA A 479 54.76 7.21 9.31
CA ALA A 479 54.63 8.67 9.27
C ALA A 479 56.00 9.28 8.96
N GLU A 480 56.00 10.24 8.05
CA GLU A 480 56.82 11.45 8.00
C GLU A 480 57.04 11.89 6.53
N ALA A 481 56.32 12.94 6.13
CA ALA A 481 56.81 13.90 5.15
C ALA A 481 56.14 15.28 5.37
N ALA A 482 56.99 16.23 5.52
CA ALA A 482 56.82 17.60 5.91
C ALA A 482 55.70 18.37 5.21
N VAL A 483 55.09 19.26 6.01
CA VAL A 483 54.17 20.36 5.61
C VAL A 483 54.98 21.31 4.74
N ALA A 484 54.60 21.47 3.44
CA ALA A 484 55.02 22.57 2.58
C ALA A 484 53.94 23.66 2.64
N GLU A 485 54.37 24.92 2.79
CA GLU A 485 53.54 26.13 2.74
C GLU A 485 52.79 26.24 1.40
N PRO A 486 51.56 26.76 1.39
CA PRO A 486 50.82 26.94 0.14
C PRO A 486 51.35 28.11 -0.68
N GLU A 487 51.68 27.87 -1.93
CA GLU A 487 51.90 28.91 -2.96
C GLU A 487 50.61 29.74 -3.17
N PRO A 488 50.76 31.06 -3.50
CA PRO A 488 49.60 31.93 -3.69
C PRO A 488 48.81 31.53 -4.96
N GLU A 489 47.48 31.44 -4.82
CA GLU A 489 46.53 31.21 -5.91
C GLU A 489 46.72 32.21 -7.06
N PRO A 490 46.76 31.74 -8.31
CA PRO A 490 46.69 32.62 -9.47
C PRO A 490 45.28 33.19 -9.63
N ALA A 491 45.22 34.49 -9.93
CA ALA A 491 44.01 35.26 -10.16
C ALA A 491 43.01 34.56 -11.08
N VAL A 492 41.76 34.40 -10.63
CA VAL A 492 40.65 33.85 -11.40
C VAL A 492 40.32 34.77 -12.58
N VAL A 493 40.70 34.36 -13.77
CA VAL A 493 40.20 34.94 -15.03
C VAL A 493 38.78 34.39 -15.23
N PRO A 494 37.75 35.19 -15.54
CA PRO A 494 36.41 34.71 -15.80
C PRO A 494 36.44 33.76 -17.00
N ALA A 495 36.02 32.50 -16.79
CA ALA A 495 35.88 31.50 -17.84
C ALA A 495 34.86 32.00 -18.86
N ALA A 496 35.23 31.97 -20.12
CA ALA A 496 34.32 32.12 -21.26
C ALA A 496 33.17 31.09 -21.14
N PRO A 497 31.93 31.45 -21.55
CA PRO A 497 30.82 30.51 -21.54
C PRO A 497 31.18 29.23 -22.29
N PRO A 498 30.81 28.04 -21.81
CA PRO A 498 31.13 26.78 -22.47
C PRO A 498 30.56 26.81 -23.88
N ALA A 499 31.41 26.45 -24.85
CA ALA A 499 31.01 26.27 -26.25
C ALA A 499 29.84 25.29 -26.28
N ALA A 500 28.77 25.67 -26.99
CA ALA A 500 27.61 24.82 -27.20
C ALA A 500 28.08 23.44 -27.68
N LEU A 501 27.68 22.39 -26.97
CA LEU A 501 27.86 21.01 -27.41
C LEU A 501 27.35 20.91 -28.85
N PRO A 502 28.05 20.23 -29.76
CA PRO A 502 27.54 20.03 -31.12
C PRO A 502 26.17 19.36 -31.01
N ALA A 503 25.16 19.96 -31.65
CA ALA A 503 23.83 19.39 -31.75
C ALA A 503 23.97 17.93 -32.18
N ALA A 504 23.30 17.01 -31.44
CA ALA A 504 23.24 15.62 -31.86
C ALA A 504 22.77 15.57 -33.31
N PRO A 505 23.36 14.73 -34.15
CA PRO A 505 22.97 14.68 -35.57
C PRO A 505 21.47 14.42 -35.65
N ALA A 506 20.76 15.28 -36.40
CA ALA A 506 19.32 15.16 -36.58
C ALA A 506 19.00 13.74 -37.08
N TRP A 507 17.97 13.12 -36.52
CA TRP A 507 17.48 11.83 -36.98
C TRP A 507 17.17 11.91 -38.48
N ALA A 508 17.87 11.12 -39.26
CA ALA A 508 17.71 11.08 -40.71
C ALA A 508 17.63 9.60 -41.15
N PRO A 509 16.46 8.98 -41.10
CA PRO A 509 16.29 7.60 -41.53
C PRO A 509 16.57 7.43 -43.00
N THR A 510 17.26 6.34 -43.33
CA THR A 510 17.73 6.03 -44.70
C THR A 510 16.91 4.92 -45.34
N HIS A 511 16.26 4.06 -44.55
CA HIS A 511 15.55 2.88 -45.02
C HIS A 511 14.27 2.64 -44.22
N LEU A 512 13.40 1.81 -44.78
CA LEU A 512 12.17 1.32 -44.16
C LEU A 512 12.18 -0.20 -44.07
N VAL A 513 11.55 -0.75 -43.04
CA VAL A 513 11.20 -2.17 -42.95
C VAL A 513 10.13 -2.47 -44.00
N PRO A 514 10.25 -3.55 -44.80
CA PRO A 514 9.28 -3.89 -45.84
C PRO A 514 7.90 -4.23 -45.25
N PRO A 515 6.81 -4.17 -46.06
CA PRO A 515 5.52 -4.72 -45.72
C PRO A 515 5.64 -6.18 -45.26
N GLY A 516 4.99 -6.52 -44.12
CA GLY A 516 5.11 -7.84 -43.49
C GLY A 516 6.19 -7.91 -42.41
N GLY A 517 6.92 -6.83 -42.15
CA GLY A 517 7.97 -6.80 -41.13
C GLY A 517 9.25 -7.56 -41.54
N MET A 518 10.26 -7.56 -40.68
CA MET A 518 11.46 -8.36 -40.88
C MET A 518 12.13 -8.76 -39.56
N ALA A 519 12.77 -9.93 -39.56
CA ALA A 519 13.54 -10.42 -38.45
C ALA A 519 14.85 -9.64 -38.25
N ALA A 520 15.29 -9.50 -37.02
CA ALA A 520 16.54 -8.89 -36.63
C ALA A 520 17.34 -9.79 -35.68
N TRP A 521 18.66 -9.70 -35.75
CA TRP A 521 19.61 -10.54 -35.02
C TRP A 521 20.60 -9.67 -34.24
N ASP A 522 21.22 -10.27 -33.21
CA ASP A 522 22.32 -9.67 -32.44
C ASP A 522 23.68 -9.72 -33.18
N ALA A 523 23.79 -10.57 -34.18
CA ALA A 523 24.97 -10.75 -35.03
C ALA A 523 24.56 -11.06 -36.46
N PRO A 524 25.44 -10.82 -37.48
CA PRO A 524 25.15 -11.12 -38.89
C PRO A 524 25.32 -12.62 -39.18
N ASP A 525 24.51 -13.46 -38.52
CA ASP A 525 24.59 -14.91 -38.60
C ASP A 525 23.18 -15.53 -38.67
N PRO A 526 22.79 -16.11 -39.83
CA PRO A 526 21.46 -16.69 -40.03
C PRO A 526 21.25 -18.02 -39.32
N SER A 527 22.28 -18.63 -38.77
CA SER A 527 22.17 -19.86 -37.99
C SER A 527 21.64 -19.61 -36.54
N ARG A 528 21.68 -18.35 -36.11
CA ARG A 528 21.15 -17.92 -34.80
C ARG A 528 19.66 -17.59 -34.93
N PRO A 529 18.86 -17.82 -33.87
CA PRO A 529 17.49 -17.36 -33.87
C PRO A 529 17.42 -15.84 -33.91
N PRO A 530 16.43 -15.24 -34.59
CA PRO A 530 16.23 -13.80 -34.54
C PRO A 530 15.88 -13.36 -33.11
N ILE A 531 16.42 -12.20 -32.73
CA ILE A 531 16.17 -11.62 -31.38
C ILE A 531 14.91 -10.76 -31.36
N TYR A 532 14.45 -10.28 -32.55
CA TYR A 532 13.28 -9.41 -32.66
C TYR A 532 12.70 -9.46 -34.06
N ASN A 533 11.38 -9.21 -34.18
CA ASN A 533 10.72 -8.95 -35.46
C ASN A 533 10.38 -7.48 -35.57
N LEU A 534 11.03 -6.77 -36.46
CA LEU A 534 10.78 -5.36 -36.72
C LEU A 534 9.43 -5.21 -37.43
N PRO A 535 8.56 -4.30 -36.94
CA PRO A 535 7.28 -4.04 -37.61
C PRO A 535 7.50 -3.40 -39.01
N GLU A 536 6.53 -3.62 -39.88
CA GLU A 536 6.54 -3.01 -41.20
C GLU A 536 6.57 -1.48 -41.16
N HIS A 537 7.20 -0.88 -42.12
CA HIS A 537 7.36 0.58 -42.29
C HIS A 537 8.17 1.27 -41.17
N LEU A 538 8.81 0.52 -40.28
CA LEU A 538 9.72 1.12 -39.29
C LEU A 538 10.88 1.81 -39.99
N GLU A 539 11.12 3.07 -39.65
CA GLU A 539 12.22 3.85 -40.15
C GLU A 539 13.54 3.46 -39.50
N LEU A 540 14.57 3.24 -40.31
CA LEU A 540 15.87 2.77 -39.86
C LEU A 540 16.99 3.61 -40.47
N VAL A 541 18.07 3.81 -39.73
CA VAL A 541 19.36 4.27 -40.23
C VAL A 541 20.26 3.06 -40.40
N VAL A 542 20.79 2.82 -41.59
CA VAL A 542 21.82 1.81 -41.81
C VAL A 542 23.16 2.40 -41.39
N GLU A 543 23.76 1.84 -40.33
CA GLU A 543 25.07 2.29 -39.82
C GLU A 543 26.25 1.60 -40.51
N SER A 544 26.10 0.32 -40.83
CA SER A 544 27.13 -0.45 -41.57
C SER A 544 26.52 -1.62 -42.31
N ARG A 545 27.25 -2.17 -43.29
CA ARG A 545 26.89 -3.37 -44.05
C ARG A 545 28.01 -4.39 -44.01
N THR A 546 27.69 -5.67 -43.87
CA THR A 546 28.63 -6.79 -43.95
C THR A 546 28.00 -7.89 -44.78
N GLY A 547 28.43 -7.99 -46.06
CA GLY A 547 27.80 -8.87 -47.04
C GLY A 547 26.32 -8.55 -47.25
N ALA A 548 25.45 -9.53 -47.04
CA ALA A 548 24.00 -9.35 -47.13
C ALA A 548 23.37 -8.69 -45.87
N TRP A 549 24.13 -8.53 -44.79
CA TRP A 549 23.66 -8.01 -43.52
C TRP A 549 23.85 -6.49 -43.41
N ALA A 550 22.87 -5.83 -42.77
CA ALA A 550 22.94 -4.43 -42.42
C ALA A 550 22.77 -4.27 -40.89
N LEU A 551 23.71 -3.57 -40.26
CA LEU A 551 23.51 -3.08 -38.90
C LEU A 551 22.64 -1.84 -38.99
N VAL A 552 21.48 -1.89 -38.36
CA VAL A 552 20.50 -0.82 -38.39
C VAL A 552 20.28 -0.24 -37.02
N ARG A 553 19.91 1.04 -36.97
CA ARG A 553 19.51 1.74 -35.74
C ARG A 553 18.12 2.34 -35.94
N ALA A 554 17.24 2.11 -34.99
CA ALA A 554 15.93 2.73 -34.90
C ALA A 554 15.99 4.08 -34.15
N VAL A 555 14.93 4.87 -34.22
CA VAL A 555 14.82 6.20 -33.59
C VAL A 555 15.04 6.19 -32.09
N ASN A 556 14.66 5.09 -31.41
CA ASN A 556 14.84 4.88 -29.97
C ASN A 556 16.25 4.43 -29.55
N GLY A 557 17.23 4.46 -30.53
CA GLY A 557 18.59 4.03 -30.28
C GLY A 557 18.82 2.51 -30.33
N TRP A 558 17.76 1.68 -30.49
CA TRP A 558 17.90 0.25 -30.68
C TRP A 558 18.74 -0.08 -31.88
N ARG A 559 19.62 -1.09 -31.79
CA ARG A 559 20.50 -1.57 -32.82
C ARG A 559 20.36 -3.07 -33.01
N GLY A 560 20.39 -3.53 -34.23
CA GLY A 560 20.41 -4.95 -34.58
C GLY A 560 20.82 -5.21 -36.00
N TRP A 561 21.16 -6.44 -36.30
CA TRP A 561 21.48 -6.88 -37.66
C TRP A 561 20.22 -7.37 -38.38
N VAL A 562 20.03 -6.94 -39.62
CA VAL A 562 18.92 -7.38 -40.46
C VAL A 562 19.47 -7.85 -41.82
N ASP A 563 18.69 -8.65 -42.54
CA ASP A 563 19.03 -8.96 -43.94
C ASP A 563 18.84 -7.72 -44.83
N GLY A 564 19.92 -7.02 -45.07
CA GLY A 564 19.91 -5.75 -45.78
C GLY A 564 19.39 -5.79 -47.22
N ARG A 565 19.14 -6.99 -47.76
CA ARG A 565 18.55 -7.17 -49.12
C ARG A 565 17.06 -6.85 -49.14
N TRP A 566 16.40 -6.91 -48.00
CA TRP A 566 14.96 -6.67 -47.86
C TRP A 566 14.62 -5.26 -47.38
N LEU A 567 15.63 -4.45 -47.00
CA LEU A 567 15.39 -3.06 -46.63
C LEU A 567 14.93 -2.26 -47.86
N VAL A 568 13.93 -1.42 -47.66
CA VAL A 568 13.40 -0.52 -48.69
C VAL A 568 14.06 0.86 -48.52
N ASP A 569 14.65 1.40 -49.59
CA ASP A 569 15.22 2.76 -49.56
C ASP A 569 14.09 3.77 -49.29
N ARG A 570 14.36 4.71 -48.40
CA ARG A 570 13.46 5.83 -48.17
C ARG A 570 13.74 6.89 -49.25
N THR A 571 12.86 6.97 -50.24
CA THR A 571 12.88 8.00 -51.31
C THR A 571 12.44 9.35 -50.79
#